data_31d3ce7270fec9da657bd09a2b2dc94a
#
_entry.id   31d3ce7270fec9da657bd09a2b2dc94a
#
_cell.length_a   1.000
_cell.length_b   1.000
_cell.length_c   1.000
_cell.angle_alpha   90.00
_cell.angle_beta   90.00
_cell.angle_gamma   90.00
#
_symmetry.space_group_name_H-M   'P 1'
#
loop_
_entity.id
_entity.type
_entity.pdbx_description
1 polymer ?
#
loop_
_entity_poly.entity_id
_entity_poly.type
_entity_poly.pdbx_seq_one_letter_code
_entity_poly.pdbx_strand_id
1 'polypeptide(L)'
;MVVENDTTTHVSDAKKAKVRELAELLKKKTVMIISVKGLPSAQFQDIKKKLRSKAKVQVVKKSLVNLALDANKVEALNNLIPYVDDSTAMLFSDEDAFVISGILSEEKSPAKAKAGQIAPFDIEVKAGPTELVPGPDISALSAVGLAPKVEGGKISIMRDKVILKEGKEISEAVASIMVKLDIIPFEVGVDPVAAYMDGVVYANIKIDKDEMVAKLEYDFGRAFAFAVDFGIVNVETLDSILGKAKAYEGVISRIISGEPEPEVVEAPVEVAEAPRKEVKEEAKEESAVGLASLFG
;
A
#
# COMPACT_ATOMS: atom_id res chain seq x y z
N MET A 1 -6.18 38.61 42.16
CA MET A 1 -7.24 37.68 42.62
C MET A 1 -7.44 36.71 41.44
N VAL A 2 -6.61 35.64 41.43
CA VAL A 2 -6.60 34.64 40.38
C VAL A 2 -7.63 33.60 40.79
N VAL A 3 -8.70 33.47 39.98
CA VAL A 3 -9.75 32.44 40.20
C VAL A 3 -9.13 31.12 39.68
N GLU A 4 -8.61 30.31 40.59
CA GLU A 4 -8.32 28.91 40.39
C GLU A 4 -9.65 28.18 40.13
N ASN A 5 -9.94 27.90 38.86
CA ASN A 5 -11.02 26.98 38.49
C ASN A 5 -10.55 25.56 38.80
N ASP A 6 -10.73 25.14 40.02
CA ASP A 6 -10.49 23.80 40.54
C ASP A 6 -11.68 22.90 40.11
N THR A 7 -11.79 22.62 38.82
CA THR A 7 -12.65 21.53 38.31
C THR A 7 -11.94 20.23 38.62
N THR A 8 -12.03 19.73 39.81
CA THR A 8 -11.69 18.37 40.21
C THR A 8 -12.65 17.38 39.51
N THR A 9 -12.42 17.20 38.21
CA THR A 9 -12.99 16.08 37.45
C THR A 9 -12.47 14.81 38.11
N HIS A 10 -13.35 13.95 38.59
CA HIS A 10 -13.04 12.69 39.27
C HIS A 10 -12.43 11.72 38.23
N VAL A 11 -11.16 11.94 37.85
CA VAL A 11 -10.44 11.12 36.90
C VAL A 11 -10.04 9.82 37.57
N SER A 12 -10.54 8.69 37.09
CA SER A 12 -10.20 7.36 37.59
C SER A 12 -8.67 7.15 37.63
N ASP A 13 -8.17 6.60 38.75
CA ASP A 13 -6.73 6.36 38.95
C ASP A 13 -6.15 5.44 37.88
N ALA A 14 -6.95 4.53 37.31
CA ALA A 14 -6.57 3.72 36.16
C ALA A 14 -6.21 4.56 34.91
N LYS A 15 -6.93 5.67 34.64
CA LYS A 15 -6.62 6.57 33.54
C LYS A 15 -5.34 7.36 33.81
N LYS A 16 -5.15 7.81 35.05
CA LYS A 16 -3.90 8.51 35.45
C LYS A 16 -2.68 7.59 35.33
N ALA A 17 -2.81 6.33 35.78
CA ALA A 17 -1.77 5.32 35.63
C ALA A 17 -1.42 5.06 34.15
N LYS A 18 -2.44 4.99 33.28
CA LYS A 18 -2.24 4.77 31.84
C LYS A 18 -1.52 5.95 31.17
N VAL A 19 -1.86 7.19 31.52
CA VAL A 19 -1.18 8.38 31.00
C VAL A 19 0.29 8.40 31.44
N ARG A 20 0.58 8.04 32.72
CA ARG A 20 1.97 7.93 33.18
C ARG A 20 2.75 6.85 32.45
N GLU A 21 2.16 5.67 32.26
CA GLU A 21 2.79 4.59 31.46
C GLU A 21 3.10 5.08 30.04
N LEU A 22 2.16 5.77 29.39
CA LEU A 22 2.38 6.33 28.05
C LEU A 22 3.47 7.38 28.05
N ALA A 23 3.49 8.28 29.03
CA ALA A 23 4.53 9.32 29.15
C ALA A 23 5.94 8.72 29.31
N GLU A 24 6.07 7.57 29.98
CA GLU A 24 7.35 6.83 30.04
C GLU A 24 7.72 6.19 28.71
N LEU A 25 6.73 5.59 28.00
CA LEU A 25 6.96 4.98 26.69
C LEU A 25 7.29 6.00 25.60
N LEU A 26 6.77 7.22 25.71
CA LEU A 26 7.09 8.33 24.79
C LEU A 26 8.56 8.79 24.87
N LYS A 27 9.30 8.37 25.88
CA LYS A 27 10.75 8.65 26.00
C LYS A 27 11.63 7.72 25.15
N LYS A 28 11.03 6.68 24.54
CA LYS A 28 11.77 5.77 23.66
C LYS A 28 12.23 6.49 22.39
N LYS A 29 13.25 5.94 21.75
CA LYS A 29 13.85 6.50 20.55
C LYS A 29 12.84 6.71 19.42
N THR A 30 11.99 5.71 19.20
CA THR A 30 10.98 5.71 18.13
C THR A 30 9.58 5.59 18.70
N VAL A 31 8.71 6.54 18.34
CA VAL A 31 7.27 6.54 18.64
C VAL A 31 6.52 6.59 17.32
N MET A 32 5.78 5.54 16.99
CA MET A 32 5.07 5.45 15.73
C MET A 32 3.56 5.35 15.95
N ILE A 33 2.80 6.06 15.13
CA ILE A 33 1.34 5.94 15.04
C ILE A 33 1.03 5.00 13.90
N ILE A 34 0.27 3.95 14.18
CA ILE A 34 -0.10 2.91 13.25
C ILE A 34 -1.62 2.83 13.12
N SER A 35 -2.12 2.67 11.91
CA SER A 35 -3.54 2.44 11.65
C SER A 35 -3.87 0.96 11.80
N VAL A 36 -4.94 0.67 12.56
CA VAL A 36 -5.50 -0.67 12.74
C VAL A 36 -6.88 -0.79 12.11
N LYS A 37 -7.22 0.14 11.21
CA LYS A 37 -8.51 0.20 10.55
C LYS A 37 -8.72 -1.06 9.68
N GLY A 38 -9.83 -1.74 9.92
CA GLY A 38 -10.17 -2.95 9.15
C GLY A 38 -9.45 -4.23 9.57
N LEU A 39 -8.47 -4.15 10.48
CA LEU A 39 -7.70 -5.30 10.94
C LEU A 39 -8.51 -6.15 11.95
N PRO A 40 -8.72 -7.45 11.70
CA PRO A 40 -9.33 -8.36 12.68
C PRO A 40 -8.49 -8.48 13.95
N SER A 41 -9.15 -8.58 15.11
CA SER A 41 -8.49 -8.61 16.42
C SER A 41 -7.49 -9.77 16.58
N ALA A 42 -7.77 -10.94 15.99
CA ALA A 42 -6.86 -12.08 16.03
C ALA A 42 -5.53 -11.76 15.33
N GLN A 43 -5.60 -11.22 14.11
CA GLN A 43 -4.43 -10.83 13.32
C GLN A 43 -3.62 -9.72 13.99
N PHE A 44 -4.31 -8.72 14.58
CA PHE A 44 -3.63 -7.70 15.38
C PHE A 44 -2.84 -8.30 16.54
N GLN A 45 -3.39 -9.30 17.25
CA GLN A 45 -2.69 -9.97 18.34
C GLN A 45 -1.47 -10.78 17.85
N ASP A 46 -1.57 -11.39 16.67
CA ASP A 46 -0.46 -12.15 16.10
C ASP A 46 0.68 -11.23 15.66
N ILE A 47 0.38 -10.11 15.00
CA ILE A 47 1.36 -9.07 14.68
C ILE A 47 2.00 -8.51 15.96
N LYS A 48 1.19 -8.25 16.98
CA LYS A 48 1.68 -7.79 18.29
C LYS A 48 2.61 -8.79 18.97
N LYS A 49 2.34 -10.11 18.85
CA LYS A 49 3.22 -11.17 19.38
C LYS A 49 4.56 -11.19 18.65
N LYS A 50 4.55 -11.11 17.31
CA LYS A 50 5.76 -11.07 16.47
C LYS A 50 6.64 -9.85 16.77
N LEU A 51 6.02 -8.69 16.97
CA LEU A 51 6.74 -7.45 17.30
C LEU A 51 7.19 -7.36 18.75
N ARG A 52 6.79 -8.26 19.63
CA ARG A 52 7.03 -8.16 21.09
C ARG A 52 8.51 -8.04 21.47
N SER A 53 9.40 -8.62 20.67
CA SER A 53 10.86 -8.55 20.91
C SER A 53 11.46 -7.21 20.51
N LYS A 54 10.84 -6.47 19.59
CA LYS A 54 11.38 -5.25 18.98
C LYS A 54 10.61 -3.99 19.37
N ALA A 55 9.30 -4.13 19.58
CA ALA A 55 8.43 -3.00 19.84
C ALA A 55 7.29 -3.32 20.81
N LYS A 56 6.82 -2.31 21.55
CA LYS A 56 5.63 -2.40 22.40
C LYS A 56 4.46 -1.70 21.70
N VAL A 57 3.42 -2.46 21.32
CA VAL A 57 2.22 -1.92 20.68
C VAL A 57 1.09 -1.80 21.69
N GLN A 58 0.45 -0.61 21.74
CA GLN A 58 -0.69 -0.33 22.62
C GLN A 58 -1.79 0.41 21.85
N VAL A 59 -3.02 -0.10 21.94
CA VAL A 59 -4.21 0.62 21.50
C VAL A 59 -4.68 1.52 22.64
N VAL A 60 -4.77 2.81 22.37
CA VAL A 60 -5.11 3.82 23.37
C VAL A 60 -6.13 4.79 22.78
N LYS A 61 -7.04 5.28 23.62
CA LYS A 61 -8.02 6.31 23.18
C LYS A 61 -7.28 7.61 22.82
N LYS A 62 -7.68 8.26 21.73
CA LYS A 62 -7.14 9.54 21.23
C LYS A 62 -6.97 10.59 22.35
N SER A 63 -7.98 10.76 23.22
CA SER A 63 -7.91 11.71 24.31
C SER A 63 -6.81 11.43 25.33
N LEU A 64 -6.47 10.16 25.59
CA LEU A 64 -5.38 9.79 26.51
C LEU A 64 -4.03 9.95 25.84
N VAL A 65 -3.95 9.73 24.53
CA VAL A 65 -2.73 9.99 23.75
C VAL A 65 -2.40 11.48 23.78
N ASN A 66 -3.38 12.33 23.47
CA ASN A 66 -3.18 13.77 23.47
C ASN A 66 -2.73 14.28 24.88
N LEU A 67 -3.39 13.82 25.94
CA LEU A 67 -2.98 14.15 27.31
C LEU A 67 -1.55 13.69 27.64
N ALA A 68 -1.13 12.54 27.11
CA ALA A 68 0.22 12.04 27.33
C ALA A 68 1.26 12.81 26.52
N LEU A 69 0.92 13.24 25.30
CA LEU A 69 1.76 14.10 24.46
C LEU A 69 1.91 15.49 25.07
N ASP A 70 0.81 16.12 25.51
CA ASP A 70 0.81 17.43 26.17
C ASP A 70 1.62 17.41 27.48
N ALA A 71 1.56 16.29 28.23
CA ALA A 71 2.34 16.13 29.45
C ALA A 71 3.85 15.96 29.19
N ASN A 72 4.24 15.49 28.01
CA ASN A 72 5.62 15.41 27.57
C ASN A 72 6.02 16.77 26.98
N LYS A 73 6.95 17.46 27.62
CA LYS A 73 7.45 18.79 27.22
C LYS A 73 8.26 18.81 25.92
N VAL A 74 8.17 17.80 25.09
CA VAL A 74 8.87 17.69 23.81
C VAL A 74 7.95 18.21 22.71
N GLU A 75 8.15 19.45 22.28
CA GLU A 75 7.32 20.10 21.25
C GLU A 75 7.21 19.30 19.94
N ALA A 76 8.28 18.62 19.56
CA ALA A 76 8.30 17.79 18.34
C ALA A 76 7.30 16.63 18.39
N LEU A 77 6.97 16.07 19.56
CA LEU A 77 5.95 15.02 19.72
C LEU A 77 4.54 15.55 19.46
N ASN A 78 4.28 16.83 19.67
CA ASN A 78 2.96 17.42 19.42
C ASN A 78 2.60 17.41 17.93
N ASN A 79 3.60 17.37 17.05
CA ASN A 79 3.39 17.24 15.61
C ASN A 79 2.82 15.86 15.21
N LEU A 80 2.74 14.90 16.15
CA LEU A 80 2.04 13.62 15.93
C LEU A 80 0.52 13.72 16.15
N ILE A 81 0.04 14.73 16.86
CA ILE A 81 -1.39 14.88 17.23
C ILE A 81 -2.32 14.84 16.01
N PRO A 82 -2.01 15.51 14.88
CA PRO A 82 -2.87 15.46 13.69
C PRO A 82 -3.08 14.07 13.10
N TYR A 83 -2.13 13.16 13.33
CA TYR A 83 -2.14 11.79 12.79
C TYR A 83 -2.84 10.78 13.71
N VAL A 84 -3.30 11.20 14.90
CA VAL A 84 -4.00 10.33 15.85
C VAL A 84 -5.48 10.31 15.51
N ASP A 85 -5.95 9.19 14.97
CA ASP A 85 -7.36 8.91 14.70
C ASP A 85 -7.95 7.92 15.71
N ASP A 86 -9.28 7.69 15.63
CA ASP A 86 -9.98 6.76 16.53
C ASP A 86 -9.57 5.30 16.32
N SER A 87 -9.07 4.96 15.13
CA SER A 87 -8.63 3.61 14.75
C SER A 87 -7.11 3.48 14.73
N THR A 88 -6.39 4.20 15.61
CA THR A 88 -4.94 4.15 15.69
C THR A 88 -4.46 3.42 16.93
N ALA A 89 -3.27 2.83 16.80
CA ALA A 89 -2.49 2.32 17.92
C ALA A 89 -1.13 3.01 17.96
N MET A 90 -0.51 3.03 19.11
CA MET A 90 0.85 3.53 19.28
C MET A 90 1.84 2.38 19.38
N LEU A 91 2.95 2.51 18.70
CA LEU A 91 4.07 1.60 18.74
C LEU A 91 5.29 2.36 19.29
N PHE A 92 5.96 1.73 20.24
CA PHE A 92 7.14 2.28 20.92
C PHE A 92 8.31 1.32 20.76
N SER A 93 9.43 1.81 20.25
CA SER A 93 10.62 0.99 20.04
C SER A 93 11.90 1.78 20.31
N ASP A 94 12.97 1.04 20.46
CA ASP A 94 14.33 1.58 20.53
C ASP A 94 15.06 1.40 19.18
N GLU A 95 14.45 0.67 18.23
CA GLU A 95 14.92 0.50 16.84
C GLU A 95 14.52 1.69 15.97
N ASP A 96 15.10 1.75 14.76
CA ASP A 96 14.81 2.78 13.76
C ASP A 96 13.38 2.65 13.21
N ALA A 97 12.72 3.80 12.99
CA ALA A 97 11.35 3.86 12.49
C ALA A 97 11.18 3.21 11.11
N PHE A 98 12.17 3.35 10.24
CA PHE A 98 12.12 2.81 8.88
C PHE A 98 12.28 1.28 8.89
N VAL A 99 13.13 0.75 9.77
CA VAL A 99 13.27 -0.71 9.94
C VAL A 99 11.97 -1.32 10.42
N ILE A 100 11.32 -0.71 11.40
CA ILE A 100 10.03 -1.18 11.92
C ILE A 100 8.94 -1.06 10.86
N SER A 101 8.91 0.03 10.10
CA SER A 101 7.95 0.18 8.99
C SER A 101 8.12 -0.91 7.94
N GLY A 102 9.36 -1.27 7.59
CA GLY A 102 9.64 -2.39 6.69
C GLY A 102 9.10 -3.73 7.21
N ILE A 103 9.31 -4.02 8.50
CA ILE A 103 8.78 -5.24 9.14
C ILE A 103 7.24 -5.24 9.12
N LEU A 104 6.61 -4.09 9.43
CA LEU A 104 5.15 -3.98 9.39
C LEU A 104 4.58 -4.19 7.99
N SER A 105 5.27 -3.73 6.95
CA SER A 105 4.85 -3.90 5.55
C SER A 105 4.94 -5.37 5.09
N GLU A 106 5.87 -6.16 5.64
CA GLU A 106 5.99 -7.60 5.37
C GLU A 106 4.94 -8.42 6.14
N GLU A 107 4.51 -7.94 7.31
CA GLU A 107 3.58 -8.65 8.20
C GLU A 107 2.12 -8.41 7.79
N LYS A 108 1.77 -8.80 6.56
CA LYS A 108 0.39 -8.80 6.07
C LYS A 108 -0.26 -10.15 6.37
N SER A 109 -1.56 -10.13 6.60
CA SER A 109 -2.36 -11.33 6.84
C SER A 109 -3.57 -11.34 5.92
N PRO A 110 -3.94 -12.50 5.35
CA PRO A 110 -5.11 -12.62 4.51
C PRO A 110 -6.40 -12.28 5.28
N ALA A 111 -7.28 -11.48 4.70
CA ALA A 111 -8.54 -11.08 5.29
C ALA A 111 -9.72 -11.36 4.38
N LYS A 112 -10.81 -11.84 4.98
CA LYS A 112 -12.07 -12.09 4.28
C LYS A 112 -12.72 -10.76 3.85
N ALA A 113 -13.32 -10.76 2.67
CA ALA A 113 -14.06 -9.62 2.15
C ALA A 113 -15.25 -9.25 3.02
N LYS A 114 -15.51 -7.96 3.15
CA LYS A 114 -16.71 -7.40 3.80
C LYS A 114 -17.50 -6.59 2.77
N ALA A 115 -18.82 -6.55 2.92
CA ALA A 115 -19.66 -5.68 2.13
C ALA A 115 -19.24 -4.21 2.28
N GLY A 116 -19.30 -3.45 1.19
CA GLY A 116 -18.88 -2.05 1.14
C GLY A 116 -17.39 -1.82 0.90
N GLN A 117 -16.57 -2.86 0.80
CA GLN A 117 -15.16 -2.73 0.41
C GLN A 117 -15.02 -2.67 -1.12
N ILE A 118 -13.98 -2.03 -1.60
CA ILE A 118 -13.65 -1.98 -3.04
C ILE A 118 -12.71 -3.15 -3.36
N ALA A 119 -12.97 -3.85 -4.46
CA ALA A 119 -12.14 -4.97 -4.90
C ALA A 119 -10.75 -4.47 -5.34
N PRO A 120 -9.64 -5.04 -4.82
CA PRO A 120 -8.27 -4.63 -5.15
C PRO A 120 -7.80 -5.17 -6.50
N PHE A 121 -8.45 -6.21 -7.03
CA PHE A 121 -8.19 -6.85 -8.33
C PHE A 121 -9.45 -7.60 -8.78
N ASP A 122 -9.43 -8.10 -10.02
CA ASP A 122 -10.51 -8.90 -10.56
C ASP A 122 -10.65 -10.21 -9.76
N ILE A 123 -11.82 -10.41 -9.16
CA ILE A 123 -12.09 -11.60 -8.35
C ILE A 123 -12.73 -12.66 -9.23
N GLU A 124 -11.95 -13.69 -9.53
CA GLU A 124 -12.35 -14.83 -10.35
C GLU A 124 -12.63 -16.06 -9.49
N VAL A 125 -13.70 -16.75 -9.80
CA VAL A 125 -14.01 -18.08 -9.25
C VAL A 125 -13.74 -19.12 -10.29
N LYS A 126 -12.83 -20.05 -9.98
CA LYS A 126 -12.47 -21.14 -10.88
C LYS A 126 -13.52 -22.25 -10.87
N ALA A 127 -13.66 -22.93 -12.01
CA ALA A 127 -14.48 -24.13 -12.13
C ALA A 127 -13.91 -25.26 -11.27
N GLY A 128 -14.78 -26.00 -10.63
CA GLY A 128 -14.37 -27.14 -9.81
C GLY A 128 -15.35 -27.49 -8.71
N PRO A 129 -15.08 -28.61 -8.01
CA PRO A 129 -15.91 -29.04 -6.89
C PRO A 129 -15.67 -28.10 -5.68
N THR A 130 -16.75 -27.76 -4.98
CA THR A 130 -16.72 -26.96 -3.77
C THR A 130 -17.05 -27.83 -2.55
N GLU A 131 -16.79 -27.31 -1.35
CA GLU A 131 -17.20 -27.99 -0.10
C GLU A 131 -18.66 -27.72 0.30
N LEU A 132 -19.37 -26.95 -0.52
CA LEU A 132 -20.75 -26.54 -0.23
C LEU A 132 -21.73 -27.69 -0.49
N VAL A 133 -22.70 -27.82 0.43
CA VAL A 133 -23.78 -28.81 0.35
C VAL A 133 -24.96 -28.22 -0.44
N PRO A 134 -25.63 -29.02 -1.28
CA PRO A 134 -26.81 -28.57 -1.99
C PRO A 134 -27.91 -28.05 -1.05
N GLY A 135 -28.37 -26.82 -1.31
CA GLY A 135 -29.35 -26.13 -0.48
C GLY A 135 -29.49 -24.66 -0.92
N PRO A 136 -29.73 -23.75 0.01
CA PRO A 136 -29.90 -22.30 -0.28
C PRO A 136 -28.68 -21.68 -0.97
N ASP A 137 -27.52 -22.31 -0.88
CA ASP A 137 -26.27 -21.84 -1.49
C ASP A 137 -26.30 -21.90 -3.03
N ILE A 138 -27.08 -22.82 -3.62
CA ILE A 138 -27.28 -22.88 -5.08
C ILE A 138 -27.91 -21.58 -5.59
N SER A 139 -28.96 -21.11 -4.93
CA SER A 139 -29.62 -19.86 -5.30
C SER A 139 -28.71 -18.65 -5.10
N ALA A 140 -27.93 -18.63 -4.02
CA ALA A 140 -26.98 -17.56 -3.74
C ALA A 140 -25.87 -17.50 -4.81
N LEU A 141 -25.28 -18.64 -5.21
CA LEU A 141 -24.30 -18.74 -6.29
C LEU A 141 -24.86 -18.28 -7.64
N SER A 142 -26.10 -18.70 -7.94
CA SER A 142 -26.80 -18.29 -9.18
C SER A 142 -27.09 -16.79 -9.20
N ALA A 143 -27.41 -16.17 -8.05
CA ALA A 143 -27.67 -14.72 -7.95
C ALA A 143 -26.43 -13.88 -8.27
N VAL A 144 -25.22 -14.37 -7.97
CA VAL A 144 -23.94 -13.74 -8.35
C VAL A 144 -23.53 -14.12 -9.77
N GLY A 145 -24.34 -14.98 -10.41
CA GLY A 145 -24.19 -15.40 -11.81
C GLY A 145 -23.17 -16.51 -12.02
N LEU A 146 -22.80 -17.25 -10.98
CA LEU A 146 -22.09 -18.52 -11.11
C LEU A 146 -23.06 -19.59 -11.62
N ALA A 147 -22.56 -20.62 -12.27
CA ALA A 147 -23.34 -21.76 -12.75
C ALA A 147 -23.05 -22.99 -11.84
N PRO A 148 -23.82 -23.16 -10.73
CA PRO A 148 -23.64 -24.32 -9.86
C PRO A 148 -24.27 -25.58 -10.47
N LYS A 149 -23.62 -26.73 -10.30
CA LYS A 149 -24.11 -28.05 -10.59
C LYS A 149 -23.94 -28.93 -9.38
N VAL A 150 -24.89 -29.84 -9.13
CA VAL A 150 -24.76 -30.80 -8.04
C VAL A 150 -24.11 -32.06 -8.56
N GLU A 151 -22.97 -32.43 -8.04
CA GLU A 151 -22.24 -33.65 -8.35
C GLU A 151 -21.76 -34.33 -7.05
N GLY A 152 -22.07 -35.61 -6.89
CA GLY A 152 -21.63 -36.38 -5.73
C GLY A 152 -22.10 -35.84 -4.37
N GLY A 153 -23.26 -35.12 -4.31
CA GLY A 153 -23.76 -34.54 -3.08
C GLY A 153 -23.07 -33.22 -2.65
N LYS A 154 -22.23 -32.66 -3.50
CA LYS A 154 -21.61 -31.33 -3.34
C LYS A 154 -21.93 -30.43 -4.52
N ILE A 155 -21.75 -29.13 -4.32
CA ILE A 155 -21.91 -28.15 -5.39
C ILE A 155 -20.59 -28.03 -6.16
N SER A 156 -20.64 -28.13 -7.48
CA SER A 156 -19.51 -27.89 -8.38
C SER A 156 -19.80 -26.69 -9.27
N ILE A 157 -18.81 -25.85 -9.54
CA ILE A 157 -18.89 -24.70 -10.44
C ILE A 157 -18.49 -25.15 -11.83
N MET A 158 -19.35 -24.92 -12.84
CA MET A 158 -19.17 -25.46 -14.20
C MET A 158 -18.12 -24.72 -15.02
N ARG A 159 -17.88 -23.44 -14.79
CA ARG A 159 -16.94 -22.62 -15.57
C ARG A 159 -16.39 -21.49 -14.75
N ASP A 160 -15.18 -21.10 -15.11
CA ASP A 160 -14.51 -19.94 -14.55
C ASP A 160 -15.32 -18.67 -14.81
N LYS A 161 -15.45 -17.82 -13.81
CA LYS A 161 -16.15 -16.56 -13.93
C LYS A 161 -15.61 -15.49 -13.01
N VAL A 162 -15.37 -14.31 -13.58
CA VAL A 162 -15.10 -13.10 -12.79
C VAL A 162 -16.42 -12.62 -12.18
N ILE A 163 -16.51 -12.69 -10.84
CA ILE A 163 -17.70 -12.25 -10.08
C ILE A 163 -17.67 -10.77 -9.77
N LEU A 164 -16.48 -10.18 -9.69
CA LEU A 164 -16.32 -8.76 -9.42
C LEU A 164 -15.05 -8.25 -10.11
N LYS A 165 -15.16 -7.10 -10.79
CA LYS A 165 -14.02 -6.42 -11.41
C LYS A 165 -13.32 -5.51 -10.41
N GLU A 166 -12.04 -5.28 -10.62
CA GLU A 166 -11.24 -4.30 -9.89
C GLU A 166 -11.95 -2.94 -9.80
N GLY A 167 -11.85 -2.29 -8.65
CA GLY A 167 -12.44 -0.98 -8.39
C GLY A 167 -13.94 -0.97 -8.11
N LYS A 168 -14.64 -2.10 -8.19
CA LYS A 168 -16.07 -2.19 -7.85
C LYS A 168 -16.29 -2.50 -6.38
N GLU A 169 -17.40 -1.97 -5.85
CA GLU A 169 -17.83 -2.23 -4.47
C GLU A 169 -18.36 -3.66 -4.32
N ILE A 170 -17.94 -4.32 -3.25
CA ILE A 170 -18.36 -5.68 -2.90
C ILE A 170 -19.75 -5.62 -2.27
N SER A 171 -20.74 -6.20 -2.95
CA SER A 171 -22.08 -6.33 -2.38
C SER A 171 -22.12 -7.41 -1.28
N GLU A 172 -23.14 -7.36 -0.43
CA GLU A 172 -23.34 -8.33 0.66
C GLU A 172 -23.45 -9.77 0.13
N ALA A 173 -24.14 -9.96 -0.99
CA ALA A 173 -24.27 -11.27 -1.63
C ALA A 173 -22.91 -11.82 -2.10
N VAL A 174 -22.08 -10.97 -2.73
CA VAL A 174 -20.75 -11.35 -3.19
C VAL A 174 -19.84 -11.65 -2.00
N ALA A 175 -19.85 -10.81 -0.95
CA ALA A 175 -19.05 -11.04 0.25
C ALA A 175 -19.40 -12.38 0.93
N SER A 176 -20.71 -12.70 1.05
CA SER A 176 -21.18 -13.96 1.63
C SER A 176 -20.67 -15.18 0.83
N ILE A 177 -20.71 -15.11 -0.49
CA ILE A 177 -20.22 -16.19 -1.36
C ILE A 177 -18.70 -16.35 -1.27
N MET A 178 -17.94 -15.25 -1.29
CA MET A 178 -16.50 -15.30 -1.09
C MET A 178 -16.11 -16.00 0.23
N VAL A 179 -16.82 -15.67 1.32
CA VAL A 179 -16.59 -16.31 2.62
C VAL A 179 -16.88 -17.80 2.58
N LYS A 180 -17.94 -18.23 1.86
CA LYS A 180 -18.32 -19.64 1.73
C LYS A 180 -17.40 -20.44 0.82
N LEU A 181 -16.83 -19.80 -0.19
CA LEU A 181 -15.85 -20.40 -1.10
C LEU A 181 -14.41 -20.26 -0.58
N ASP A 182 -14.24 -19.71 0.63
CA ASP A 182 -12.95 -19.39 1.26
C ASP A 182 -12.00 -18.55 0.38
N ILE A 183 -12.59 -17.66 -0.42
CA ILE A 183 -11.86 -16.70 -1.24
C ILE A 183 -11.48 -15.52 -0.37
N ILE A 184 -10.17 -15.27 -0.25
CA ILE A 184 -9.61 -14.24 0.61
C ILE A 184 -8.87 -13.23 -0.29
N PRO A 185 -9.57 -12.20 -0.81
CA PRO A 185 -9.00 -11.27 -1.77
C PRO A 185 -8.17 -10.15 -1.12
N PHE A 186 -8.27 -9.97 0.19
CA PHE A 186 -7.58 -8.88 0.88
C PHE A 186 -6.40 -9.37 1.68
N GLU A 187 -5.35 -8.58 1.64
CA GLU A 187 -4.29 -8.63 2.61
C GLU A 187 -4.41 -7.40 3.50
N VAL A 188 -4.56 -7.63 4.80
CA VAL A 188 -4.59 -6.56 5.79
C VAL A 188 -3.35 -6.63 6.66
N GLY A 189 -2.80 -5.48 6.92
CA GLY A 189 -1.64 -5.30 7.77
C GLY A 189 -1.83 -4.11 8.69
N VAL A 190 -0.80 -3.78 9.42
CA VAL A 190 -0.73 -2.58 10.22
C VAL A 190 -0.02 -1.52 9.38
N ASP A 191 -0.73 -0.46 9.01
CA ASP A 191 -0.15 0.61 8.21
C ASP A 191 0.47 1.69 9.12
N PRO A 192 1.79 1.97 8.98
CA PRO A 192 2.42 3.10 9.66
C PRO A 192 1.94 4.42 9.05
N VAL A 193 1.41 5.30 9.90
CA VAL A 193 0.88 6.61 9.47
C VAL A 193 1.92 7.70 9.66
N ALA A 194 2.51 7.78 10.85
CA ALA A 194 3.55 8.74 11.18
C ALA A 194 4.47 8.16 12.26
N ALA A 195 5.73 8.57 12.27
CA ALA A 195 6.66 8.25 13.35
C ALA A 195 7.48 9.47 13.76
N TYR A 196 7.77 9.50 15.04
CA TYR A 196 8.73 10.39 15.65
C TYR A 196 10.03 9.63 15.92
N MET A 197 11.15 10.17 15.48
CA MET A 197 12.48 9.63 15.73
C MET A 197 13.49 10.80 15.77
N ASP A 198 14.35 10.81 16.77
CA ASP A 198 15.47 11.77 16.93
C ASP A 198 15.07 13.26 16.76
N GLY A 199 13.88 13.64 17.26
CA GLY A 199 13.40 15.02 17.20
C GLY A 199 12.61 15.40 15.93
N VAL A 200 12.50 14.49 14.97
CA VAL A 200 11.80 14.72 13.68
C VAL A 200 10.57 13.82 13.57
N VAL A 201 9.50 14.37 13.03
CA VAL A 201 8.29 13.61 12.69
C VAL A 201 8.27 13.31 11.19
N TYR A 202 8.19 12.05 10.86
CA TYR A 202 8.07 11.54 9.50
C TYR A 202 6.62 11.13 9.27
N ALA A 203 6.00 11.68 8.24
CA ALA A 203 4.67 11.29 7.79
C ALA A 203 4.78 10.30 6.63
N ASN A 204 3.77 9.43 6.48
CA ASN A 204 3.68 8.46 5.38
C ASN A 204 4.93 7.55 5.24
N ILE A 205 5.34 6.93 6.35
CA ILE A 205 6.52 6.04 6.40
C ILE A 205 6.22 4.65 5.83
N LYS A 206 5.21 4.49 5.03
CA LYS A 206 4.93 3.19 4.41
C LYS A 206 6.04 2.87 3.42
N ILE A 207 6.81 1.82 3.71
CA ILE A 207 7.87 1.32 2.82
C ILE A 207 7.33 0.08 2.12
N ASP A 208 7.12 0.18 0.83
CA ASP A 208 6.92 -0.96 -0.06
C ASP A 208 8.25 -1.29 -0.71
N LYS A 209 8.83 -2.43 -0.35
CA LYS A 209 10.15 -2.84 -0.85
C LYS A 209 10.12 -3.11 -2.34
N ASP A 210 9.06 -3.73 -2.82
CA ASP A 210 8.95 -4.11 -4.24
C ASP A 210 8.80 -2.87 -5.12
N GLU A 211 7.99 -1.90 -4.70
CA GLU A 211 7.86 -0.61 -5.39
C GLU A 211 9.18 0.17 -5.38
N MET A 212 9.91 0.16 -4.26
CA MET A 212 11.20 0.85 -4.16
C MET A 212 12.27 0.20 -5.03
N VAL A 213 12.32 -1.13 -5.11
CA VAL A 213 13.24 -1.85 -5.99
C VAL A 213 12.91 -1.56 -7.45
N ALA A 214 11.65 -1.66 -7.85
CA ALA A 214 11.22 -1.34 -9.21
C ALA A 214 11.56 0.10 -9.62
N LYS A 215 11.41 1.06 -8.69
CA LYS A 215 11.78 2.45 -8.92
C LYS A 215 13.29 2.61 -9.08
N LEU A 216 14.09 1.95 -8.25
CA LEU A 216 15.55 1.97 -8.36
C LEU A 216 16.02 1.37 -9.67
N GLU A 217 15.44 0.24 -10.11
CA GLU A 217 15.74 -0.38 -11.41
C GLU A 217 15.41 0.56 -12.57
N TYR A 218 14.26 1.22 -12.52
CA TYR A 218 13.84 2.20 -13.51
C TYR A 218 14.81 3.41 -13.57
N ASP A 219 15.13 3.98 -12.41
CA ASP A 219 16.04 5.14 -12.32
C ASP A 219 17.48 4.76 -12.73
N PHE A 220 17.93 3.56 -12.38
CA PHE A 220 19.21 3.01 -12.84
C PHE A 220 19.23 2.88 -14.38
N GLY A 221 18.19 2.30 -14.97
CA GLY A 221 18.09 2.15 -16.43
C GLY A 221 18.16 3.50 -17.15
N ARG A 222 17.50 4.53 -16.62
CA ARG A 222 17.58 5.89 -17.17
C ARG A 222 18.96 6.51 -17.03
N ALA A 223 19.59 6.37 -15.88
CA ALA A 223 20.93 6.87 -15.64
C ALA A 223 21.97 6.16 -16.52
N PHE A 224 21.83 4.84 -16.70
CA PHE A 224 22.66 4.03 -17.55
C PHE A 224 22.55 4.46 -19.03
N ALA A 225 21.33 4.60 -19.55
CA ALA A 225 21.11 5.08 -20.92
C ALA A 225 21.74 6.46 -21.14
N PHE A 226 21.54 7.38 -20.21
CA PHE A 226 22.14 8.70 -20.24
C PHE A 226 23.68 8.62 -20.26
N ALA A 227 24.28 7.80 -19.38
CA ALA A 227 25.73 7.65 -19.31
C ALA A 227 26.32 7.08 -20.62
N VAL A 228 25.64 6.10 -21.25
CA VAL A 228 26.01 5.54 -22.54
C VAL A 228 25.94 6.58 -23.68
N ASP A 229 24.89 7.42 -23.66
CA ASP A 229 24.69 8.47 -24.68
C ASP A 229 25.76 9.58 -24.58
N PHE A 230 26.12 9.97 -23.38
CA PHE A 230 27.17 10.96 -23.13
C PHE A 230 28.61 10.38 -23.18
N GLY A 231 28.74 9.06 -23.36
CA GLY A 231 30.08 8.41 -23.44
C GLY A 231 30.80 8.39 -22.10
N ILE A 232 30.07 8.38 -20.97
CA ILE A 232 30.69 8.27 -19.64
C ILE A 232 31.17 6.83 -19.45
N VAL A 233 32.48 6.64 -19.40
CA VAL A 233 33.12 5.32 -19.32
C VAL A 233 33.23 4.87 -17.86
N ASN A 234 32.47 3.84 -17.50
CA ASN A 234 32.54 3.12 -16.24
C ASN A 234 32.61 1.61 -16.54
N VAL A 235 32.86 0.80 -15.51
CA VAL A 235 32.89 -0.67 -15.64
C VAL A 235 31.61 -1.22 -16.22
N GLU A 236 30.46 -0.63 -15.83
CA GLU A 236 29.14 -1.06 -16.26
C GLU A 236 28.75 -0.57 -17.66
N THR A 237 29.18 0.63 -18.05
CA THR A 237 28.82 1.25 -19.35
C THR A 237 29.76 0.89 -20.48
N LEU A 238 30.96 0.41 -20.18
CA LEU A 238 32.03 0.17 -21.15
C LEU A 238 31.60 -0.75 -22.30
N ASP A 239 30.99 -1.89 -21.98
CA ASP A 239 30.55 -2.87 -22.97
C ASP A 239 29.47 -2.30 -23.90
N SER A 240 28.55 -1.52 -23.36
CA SER A 240 27.48 -0.86 -24.14
C SER A 240 28.02 0.24 -25.03
N ILE A 241 29.03 1.02 -24.58
CA ILE A 241 29.67 2.07 -25.36
C ILE A 241 30.51 1.44 -26.51
N LEU A 242 31.26 0.34 -26.22
CA LEU A 242 31.98 -0.39 -27.25
C LEU A 242 31.03 -1.04 -28.27
N GLY A 243 29.92 -1.59 -27.83
CA GLY A 243 28.85 -2.11 -28.70
C GLY A 243 28.28 -1.03 -29.62
N LYS A 244 28.00 0.16 -29.08
CA LYS A 244 27.55 1.33 -29.85
C LYS A 244 28.62 1.81 -30.87
N ALA A 245 29.87 1.88 -30.45
CA ALA A 245 30.97 2.24 -31.32
C ALA A 245 31.14 1.24 -32.48
N LYS A 246 31.08 -0.06 -32.21
CA LYS A 246 31.12 -1.12 -33.23
C LYS A 246 29.94 -1.04 -34.21
N ALA A 247 28.75 -0.72 -33.72
CA ALA A 247 27.59 -0.50 -34.58
C ALA A 247 27.81 0.69 -35.53
N TYR A 248 28.35 1.79 -35.03
CA TYR A 248 28.67 2.96 -35.86
C TYR A 248 29.77 2.66 -36.88
N GLU A 249 30.81 1.93 -36.49
CA GLU A 249 31.85 1.45 -37.42
C GLU A 249 31.25 0.64 -38.57
N GLY A 250 30.31 -0.29 -38.25
CA GLY A 250 29.65 -1.09 -39.26
C GLY A 250 28.78 -0.26 -40.22
N VAL A 251 28.12 0.79 -39.72
CA VAL A 251 27.36 1.71 -40.58
C VAL A 251 28.27 2.53 -41.48
N ILE A 252 29.35 3.09 -40.95
CA ILE A 252 30.29 3.89 -41.69
C ILE A 252 30.99 3.04 -42.78
N SER A 253 31.41 1.80 -42.46
CA SER A 253 32.03 0.88 -43.40
C SER A 253 31.09 0.55 -44.55
N ARG A 254 29.81 0.34 -44.31
CA ARG A 254 28.80 0.11 -45.37
C ARG A 254 28.60 1.33 -46.27
N ILE A 255 28.54 2.53 -45.69
CA ILE A 255 28.41 3.75 -46.47
C ILE A 255 29.65 3.93 -47.41
N ILE A 256 30.85 3.60 -46.89
CA ILE A 256 32.09 3.69 -47.70
C ILE A 256 32.13 2.62 -48.80
N SER A 257 31.69 1.38 -48.53
CA SER A 257 31.68 0.29 -49.50
C SER A 257 30.54 0.38 -50.52
N GLY A 258 29.56 1.29 -50.32
CA GLY A 258 28.39 1.45 -51.22
C GLY A 258 27.41 0.28 -51.18
N GLU A 259 27.41 -0.53 -50.13
CA GLU A 259 26.46 -1.60 -49.93
C GLU A 259 25.07 -1.03 -49.57
N PRO A 260 23.99 -1.56 -50.18
CA PRO A 260 22.65 -1.09 -49.84
C PRO A 260 22.31 -1.33 -48.37
N GLU A 261 21.55 -0.43 -47.79
CA GLU A 261 21.00 -0.57 -46.42
C GLU A 261 20.29 -1.92 -46.33
N PRO A 262 20.59 -2.77 -45.33
CA PRO A 262 19.76 -3.94 -45.05
C PRO A 262 18.34 -3.45 -44.77
N GLU A 263 17.37 -3.99 -45.50
CA GLU A 263 15.95 -3.78 -45.13
C GLU A 263 15.79 -4.06 -43.64
N VAL A 264 15.47 -3.04 -42.93
CA VAL A 264 15.13 -3.16 -41.47
C VAL A 264 13.87 -3.99 -41.44
N VAL A 265 14.03 -5.30 -41.29
CA VAL A 265 12.93 -6.13 -40.78
C VAL A 265 12.75 -5.63 -39.36
N GLU A 266 11.77 -4.77 -39.18
CA GLU A 266 11.29 -4.39 -37.86
C GLU A 266 10.94 -5.69 -37.13
N ALA A 267 11.89 -6.22 -36.36
CA ALA A 267 11.56 -7.16 -35.33
C ALA A 267 10.60 -6.42 -34.42
N PRO A 268 9.43 -6.97 -34.09
CA PRO A 268 8.52 -6.32 -33.17
C PRO A 268 9.30 -6.08 -31.87
N VAL A 269 9.65 -4.84 -31.62
CA VAL A 269 10.10 -4.41 -30.31
C VAL A 269 8.89 -4.58 -29.43
N GLU A 270 8.86 -5.68 -28.71
CA GLU A 270 7.94 -5.88 -27.61
C GLU A 270 8.34 -4.84 -26.55
N VAL A 271 7.87 -3.62 -26.80
CA VAL A 271 7.89 -2.56 -25.80
C VAL A 271 6.95 -3.07 -24.72
N ALA A 272 7.52 -3.59 -23.65
CA ALA A 272 6.78 -3.81 -22.42
C ALA A 272 6.16 -2.45 -22.05
N GLU A 273 4.92 -2.23 -22.46
CA GLU A 273 4.13 -1.11 -22.00
C GLU A 273 4.00 -1.25 -20.48
N ALA A 274 4.81 -0.51 -19.77
CA ALA A 274 4.51 -0.22 -18.37
C ALA A 274 3.10 0.37 -18.31
N PRO A 275 2.24 -0.07 -17.38
CA PRO A 275 0.86 0.40 -17.28
C PRO A 275 0.87 1.92 -17.05
N ARG A 276 0.57 2.68 -18.10
CA ARG A 276 0.20 4.08 -17.99
C ARG A 276 -1.08 4.13 -17.16
N LYS A 277 -0.97 4.44 -15.89
CA LYS A 277 -2.10 4.98 -15.13
C LYS A 277 -2.50 6.25 -15.86
N GLU A 278 -3.64 6.20 -16.52
CA GLU A 278 -4.33 7.38 -17.00
C GLU A 278 -4.59 8.30 -15.81
N VAL A 279 -3.75 9.30 -15.65
CA VAL A 279 -4.10 10.48 -14.86
C VAL A 279 -5.19 11.17 -15.67
N LYS A 280 -6.44 11.05 -15.26
CA LYS A 280 -7.56 11.79 -15.80
C LYS A 280 -7.22 13.28 -15.74
N GLU A 281 -7.04 13.85 -16.90
CA GLU A 281 -6.93 15.27 -17.17
C GLU A 281 -8.33 15.91 -17.02
N GLU A 282 -8.79 16.11 -15.78
CA GLU A 282 -10.01 16.88 -15.46
C GLU A 282 -9.67 18.28 -14.95
N ALA A 283 -8.82 19.02 -15.63
CA ALA A 283 -8.54 20.41 -15.27
C ALA A 283 -8.07 21.28 -16.45
N LYS A 284 -8.77 21.23 -17.59
CA LYS A 284 -8.45 22.16 -18.69
C LYS A 284 -9.64 22.74 -19.46
N GLU A 285 -10.87 22.56 -19.02
CA GLU A 285 -12.01 23.21 -19.70
C GLU A 285 -12.52 24.49 -19.04
N GLU A 286 -12.12 24.83 -17.83
CA GLU A 286 -12.59 26.11 -17.21
C GLU A 286 -11.72 27.34 -17.50
N SER A 287 -10.55 27.22 -18.11
CA SER A 287 -9.70 28.38 -18.41
C SER A 287 -9.88 28.98 -19.83
N ALA A 288 -10.60 28.31 -20.71
CA ALA A 288 -10.81 28.80 -22.08
C ALA A 288 -12.03 29.73 -22.23
N VAL A 289 -12.97 29.72 -21.29
CA VAL A 289 -14.19 30.58 -21.36
C VAL A 289 -13.96 31.99 -20.80
N GLY A 290 -12.92 32.17 -19.98
CA GLY A 290 -12.61 33.45 -19.34
C GLY A 290 -11.88 34.48 -20.22
N LEU A 291 -11.28 34.08 -21.33
CA LEU A 291 -10.47 34.96 -22.18
C LEU A 291 -11.23 35.51 -23.42
N ALA A 292 -12.36 34.92 -23.78
CA ALA A 292 -13.17 35.37 -24.91
C ALA A 292 -14.06 36.60 -24.57
N SER A 293 -14.26 36.93 -23.29
CA SER A 293 -15.09 38.07 -22.86
C SER A 293 -14.31 39.37 -22.67
N LEU A 294 -13.00 39.40 -22.93
CA LEU A 294 -12.17 40.58 -22.73
C LEU A 294 -11.79 41.33 -24.05
N PHE A 295 -12.15 40.78 -25.22
CA PHE A 295 -11.83 41.35 -26.53
C PHE A 295 -13.04 41.42 -27.49
N GLY A 296 -14.24 41.56 -26.99
CA GLY A 296 -15.42 41.85 -27.78
C GLY A 296 -16.11 43.09 -27.32
#